data_27c37b46543cf48356402738236a8eda
#
_entry.id   27c37b46543cf48356402738236a8eda
#
_cell.length_a   1.000
_cell.length_b   1.000
_cell.length_c   1.000
_cell.angle_alpha   90.00
_cell.angle_beta   90.00
_cell.angle_gamma   90.00
#
_symmetry.space_group_name_H-M   'P 1'
#
loop_
_entity.id
_entity.type
_entity.pdbx_description
1 polymer ?
#
loop_
_entity_poly.entity_id
_entity_poly.type
_entity_poly.pdbx_seq_one_letter_code
_entity_poly.pdbx_strand_id
1 'polypeptide(L)'
;HRQITSFSADDLLKEMDESGVDCAVIHPPGWDPDSNQLAIEAARQHPNRLSVLGNFPLDRPESRELVAGWKQQPGMLGLRFSFLQPHQQTWPNDGTMDWLWPAAEAAGLPVGLAATNFLPVVGQVAERYPGLRLIVDHMGRPGGKTDDEAWASLPDLLSLAKYPNVGCKATGAPSYSSQSYPFANIHDHLHQIYDAFGPDRMFWGTDITRMPC
;
A
#
# COMPACT_ATOMS: atom_id res chain seq x y z
N HIS A 1 1.59 -17.94 0.24
CA HIS A 1 2.75 -17.06 0.45
C HIS A 1 4.02 -17.79 0.02
N ARG A 2 4.86 -17.11 -0.78
CA ARG A 2 6.20 -17.59 -1.10
C ARG A 2 7.01 -17.65 0.20
N GLN A 3 7.39 -18.83 0.64
CA GLN A 3 8.31 -18.98 1.76
C GLN A 3 9.73 -18.99 1.22
N ILE A 4 10.41 -17.86 1.38
CA ILE A 4 11.85 -17.76 1.21
C ILE A 4 12.49 -17.63 2.59
N THR A 5 13.59 -18.33 2.81
CA THR A 5 14.28 -18.38 4.11
C THR A 5 14.89 -17.02 4.48
N SER A 6 15.28 -16.22 3.48
CA SER A 6 15.74 -14.84 3.64
C SER A 6 15.54 -14.10 2.32
N PHE A 7 15.32 -12.78 2.41
CA PHE A 7 15.30 -11.88 1.26
C PHE A 7 15.89 -10.55 1.72
N SER A 8 17.13 -10.32 1.34
CA SER A 8 17.91 -9.14 1.73
C SER A 8 17.68 -7.95 0.80
N ALA A 9 18.24 -6.78 1.15
CA ALA A 9 18.25 -5.63 0.27
C ALA A 9 19.05 -5.91 -1.02
N ASP A 10 20.14 -6.68 -0.93
CA ASP A 10 20.93 -7.07 -2.10
C ASP A 10 20.15 -7.98 -3.04
N ASP A 11 19.36 -8.93 -2.50
CA ASP A 11 18.47 -9.77 -3.30
C ASP A 11 17.41 -8.93 -4.02
N LEU A 12 16.81 -7.95 -3.33
CA LEU A 12 15.85 -7.02 -3.92
C LEU A 12 16.48 -6.21 -5.06
N LEU A 13 17.64 -5.62 -4.83
CA LEU A 13 18.33 -4.80 -5.84
C LEU A 13 18.72 -5.62 -7.06
N LYS A 14 19.18 -6.85 -6.87
CA LYS A 14 19.47 -7.77 -7.96
C LYS A 14 18.21 -8.07 -8.79
N GLU A 15 17.09 -8.41 -8.16
CA GLU A 15 15.84 -8.66 -8.90
C GLU A 15 15.32 -7.40 -9.61
N MET A 16 15.49 -6.22 -9.01
CA MET A 16 15.18 -4.94 -9.64
C MET A 16 16.03 -4.70 -10.89
N ASP A 17 17.34 -4.91 -10.80
CA ASP A 17 18.26 -4.72 -11.93
C ASP A 17 17.95 -5.69 -13.08
N GLU A 18 17.69 -6.96 -12.77
CA GLU A 18 17.30 -7.98 -13.76
C GLU A 18 15.95 -7.68 -14.42
N SER A 19 15.06 -6.95 -13.72
CA SER A 19 13.72 -6.59 -14.20
C SER A 19 13.63 -5.18 -14.79
N GLY A 20 14.71 -4.41 -14.80
CA GLY A 20 14.75 -3.03 -15.31
C GLY A 20 13.97 -2.04 -14.38
N VAL A 21 13.94 -2.29 -13.08
CA VAL A 21 13.29 -1.43 -12.09
C VAL A 21 14.32 -0.52 -11.44
N ASP A 22 14.21 0.79 -11.66
CA ASP A 22 15.17 1.77 -11.14
C ASP A 22 15.02 2.01 -9.65
N CYS A 23 13.77 2.18 -9.16
CA CYS A 23 13.48 2.53 -7.78
C CYS A 23 12.30 1.73 -7.22
N ALA A 24 12.33 1.45 -5.92
CA ALA A 24 11.23 0.80 -5.23
C ALA A 24 10.87 1.49 -3.91
N VAL A 25 9.58 1.42 -3.56
CA VAL A 25 9.09 1.77 -2.24
C VAL A 25 8.83 0.49 -1.47
N ILE A 26 9.60 0.29 -0.41
CA ILE A 26 9.47 -0.88 0.47
C ILE A 26 8.24 -0.70 1.36
N HIS A 27 7.43 -1.73 1.42
CA HIS A 27 6.32 -1.86 2.36
C HIS A 27 6.66 -2.94 3.37
N PRO A 28 7.18 -2.57 4.55
CA PRO A 28 7.54 -3.53 5.59
C PRO A 28 6.33 -4.38 5.99
N PRO A 29 6.49 -5.70 6.19
CA PRO A 29 5.39 -6.55 6.62
C PRO A 29 4.97 -6.22 8.05
N GLY A 30 3.65 -6.09 8.30
CA GLY A 30 3.13 -5.69 9.61
C GLY A 30 3.19 -6.77 10.70
N TRP A 31 3.61 -7.99 10.36
CA TRP A 31 3.79 -9.10 11.31
C TRP A 31 5.21 -9.20 11.88
N ASP A 32 6.18 -8.52 11.30
CA ASP A 32 7.56 -8.50 11.76
C ASP A 32 7.85 -7.16 12.46
N PRO A 33 8.13 -7.13 13.78
CA PRO A 33 8.35 -5.92 14.53
C PRO A 33 9.60 -5.14 14.10
N ASP A 34 10.60 -5.82 13.52
CA ASP A 34 11.86 -5.21 13.10
C ASP A 34 11.83 -4.72 11.66
N SER A 35 10.76 -5.01 10.93
CA SER A 35 10.65 -4.77 9.49
C SER A 35 10.80 -3.30 9.08
N ASN A 36 10.30 -2.36 9.87
CA ASN A 36 10.52 -0.92 9.63
C ASN A 36 12.01 -0.57 9.70
N GLN A 37 12.71 -1.05 10.73
CA GLN A 37 14.13 -0.75 10.93
C GLN A 37 14.98 -1.34 9.80
N LEU A 38 14.68 -2.55 9.37
CA LEU A 38 15.37 -3.20 8.24
C LEU A 38 15.17 -2.41 6.94
N ALA A 39 13.93 -1.97 6.68
CA ALA A 39 13.62 -1.17 5.49
C ALA A 39 14.29 0.20 5.51
N ILE A 40 14.33 0.89 6.65
CA ILE A 40 15.01 2.18 6.84
C ILE A 40 16.50 2.02 6.59
N GLU A 41 17.11 0.95 7.12
CA GLU A 41 18.54 0.69 6.92
C GLU A 41 18.85 0.42 5.45
N ALA A 42 18.01 -0.36 4.74
CA ALA A 42 18.15 -0.58 3.31
C ALA A 42 18.03 0.75 2.52
N ALA A 43 17.06 1.59 2.85
CA ALA A 43 16.91 2.90 2.20
C ALA A 43 18.07 3.86 2.51
N ARG A 44 18.63 3.79 3.73
CA ARG A 44 19.82 4.58 4.10
C ARG A 44 21.06 4.17 3.31
N GLN A 45 21.23 2.88 3.05
CA GLN A 45 22.35 2.35 2.25
C GLN A 45 22.15 2.61 0.74
N HIS A 46 20.93 2.64 0.27
CA HIS A 46 20.58 2.78 -1.14
C HIS A 46 19.59 3.93 -1.41
N PRO A 47 19.91 5.18 -1.03
CA PRO A 47 18.96 6.30 -1.01
C PRO A 47 18.42 6.70 -2.39
N ASN A 48 19.13 6.35 -3.46
CA ASN A 48 18.71 6.61 -4.84
C ASN A 48 17.85 5.47 -5.43
N ARG A 49 17.71 4.37 -4.72
CA ARG A 49 17.02 3.17 -5.20
C ARG A 49 15.82 2.79 -4.33
N LEU A 50 15.92 3.00 -3.02
CA LEU A 50 14.96 2.49 -2.05
C LEU A 50 14.38 3.61 -1.18
N SER A 51 13.08 3.54 -0.98
CA SER A 51 12.34 4.38 -0.02
C SER A 51 11.35 3.52 0.76
N VAL A 52 10.72 4.06 1.79
CA VAL A 52 9.87 3.29 2.71
C VAL A 52 8.52 3.95 2.90
N LEU A 53 7.46 3.18 2.84
CA LEU A 53 6.16 3.53 3.39
C LEU A 53 5.94 2.68 4.64
N GLY A 54 6.27 3.25 5.81
CA GLY A 54 6.46 2.47 7.04
C GLY A 54 5.17 2.13 7.78
N ASN A 55 5.16 0.98 8.45
CA ASN A 55 4.09 0.63 9.38
C ASN A 55 4.07 1.63 10.54
N PHE A 56 2.93 2.31 10.72
CA PHE A 56 2.78 3.31 11.77
C PHE A 56 2.08 2.70 12.99
N PRO A 57 2.66 2.83 14.19
CA PRO A 57 2.10 2.27 15.42
C PRO A 57 1.00 3.18 15.96
N LEU A 58 -0.23 3.08 15.44
CA LEU A 58 -1.35 3.97 15.79
C LEU A 58 -1.82 3.84 17.24
N ASP A 59 -1.65 2.67 17.82
CA ASP A 59 -2.16 2.24 19.14
C ASP A 59 -1.22 2.53 20.31
N ARG A 60 -0.10 3.24 20.06
CA ARG A 60 0.84 3.63 21.12
C ARG A 60 0.53 5.02 21.67
N PRO A 61 0.76 5.26 22.95
CA PRO A 61 0.53 6.59 23.56
C PRO A 61 1.28 7.73 22.86
N GLU A 62 2.52 7.46 22.39
CA GLU A 62 3.41 8.41 21.72
C GLU A 62 3.09 8.64 20.24
N SER A 63 2.12 7.94 19.66
CA SER A 63 1.85 7.94 18.21
C SER A 63 1.62 9.36 17.65
N ARG A 64 0.94 10.22 18.42
CA ARG A 64 0.69 11.61 18.00
C ARG A 64 1.97 12.42 17.81
N GLU A 65 2.96 12.18 18.67
CA GLU A 65 4.26 12.88 18.64
C GLU A 65 5.13 12.37 17.48
N LEU A 66 5.00 11.09 17.12
CA LEU A 66 5.76 10.49 16.04
C LEU A 66 5.45 11.07 14.66
N VAL A 67 4.22 11.54 14.42
CA VAL A 67 3.79 12.03 13.10
C VAL A 67 4.68 13.18 12.61
N ALA A 68 4.98 14.15 13.45
CA ALA A 68 5.76 15.33 13.07
C ALA A 68 7.21 14.98 12.66
N GLY A 69 7.81 13.95 13.28
CA GLY A 69 9.16 13.50 12.99
C GLY A 69 9.28 12.34 11.99
N TRP A 70 8.16 11.81 11.51
CA TRP A 70 8.14 10.56 10.74
C TRP A 70 9.01 10.57 9.50
N LYS A 71 8.95 11.66 8.71
CA LYS A 71 9.78 11.85 7.52
C LYS A 71 11.26 12.11 7.76
N GLN A 72 11.66 12.36 8.98
CA GLN A 72 13.10 12.57 9.32
C GLN A 72 13.89 11.26 9.30
N GLN A 73 13.21 10.12 9.33
CA GLN A 73 13.84 8.82 9.18
C GLN A 73 14.33 8.62 7.73
N PRO A 74 15.53 8.04 7.52
CA PRO A 74 16.09 7.85 6.18
C PRO A 74 15.13 7.12 5.23
N GLY A 75 14.87 7.70 4.06
CA GLY A 75 14.03 7.12 3.02
C GLY A 75 12.52 7.06 3.33
N MET A 76 12.09 7.52 4.51
CA MET A 76 10.69 7.45 4.93
C MET A 76 9.81 8.44 4.15
N LEU A 77 8.85 7.93 3.39
CA LEU A 77 7.91 8.72 2.60
C LEU A 77 6.59 8.99 3.33
N GLY A 78 6.07 8.03 4.07
CA GLY A 78 4.75 8.15 4.68
C GLY A 78 4.38 6.96 5.55
N LEU A 79 3.08 6.82 5.79
CA LEU A 79 2.49 5.86 6.72
C LEU A 79 1.83 4.71 5.96
N ARG A 80 1.82 3.50 6.56
CA ARG A 80 1.06 2.37 6.04
C ARG A 80 0.28 1.66 7.13
N PHE A 81 -0.94 1.23 6.78
CA PHE A 81 -1.82 0.43 7.63
C PHE A 81 -2.30 -0.80 6.86
N SER A 82 -2.00 -1.97 7.39
CA SER A 82 -2.40 -3.25 6.79
C SER A 82 -3.65 -3.87 7.45
N PHE A 83 -4.04 -3.42 8.65
CA PHE A 83 -5.21 -3.87 9.43
C PHE A 83 -5.29 -5.39 9.59
N LEU A 84 -4.12 -6.04 9.75
CA LEU A 84 -4.03 -7.50 9.83
C LEU A 84 -4.52 -8.06 11.17
N GLN A 85 -4.39 -7.27 12.24
CA GLN A 85 -4.82 -7.70 13.56
C GLN A 85 -6.33 -7.46 13.75
N PRO A 86 -7.05 -8.35 14.42
CA PRO A 86 -8.50 -8.22 14.61
C PRO A 86 -8.94 -6.86 15.19
N HIS A 87 -8.21 -6.32 16.18
CA HIS A 87 -8.51 -5.03 16.78
C HIS A 87 -8.27 -3.83 15.86
N GLN A 88 -7.46 -3.99 14.81
CA GLN A 88 -7.18 -2.93 13.84
C GLN A 88 -8.28 -2.79 12.79
N GLN A 89 -9.09 -3.82 12.59
CA GLN A 89 -10.07 -3.86 11.51
C GLN A 89 -11.21 -2.84 11.70
N THR A 90 -11.45 -2.39 12.92
CA THR A 90 -12.47 -1.37 13.24
C THR A 90 -11.95 0.06 13.13
N TRP A 91 -10.64 0.27 13.22
CA TRP A 91 -10.01 1.60 13.28
C TRP A 91 -10.47 2.59 12.20
N PRO A 92 -10.70 2.17 10.95
CA PRO A 92 -11.18 3.10 9.92
C PRO A 92 -12.61 3.62 10.18
N ASN A 93 -13.41 2.90 10.99
CA ASN A 93 -14.85 3.17 11.18
C ASN A 93 -15.21 3.59 12.62
N ASP A 94 -14.33 3.40 13.61
CA ASP A 94 -14.63 3.61 15.03
C ASP A 94 -14.11 4.94 15.61
N GLY A 95 -13.53 5.79 14.74
CA GLY A 95 -12.96 7.09 15.13
C GLY A 95 -11.50 7.02 15.61
N THR A 96 -10.91 5.84 15.74
CA THR A 96 -9.51 5.68 16.19
C THR A 96 -8.53 6.44 15.30
N MET A 97 -8.81 6.51 13.98
CA MET A 97 -7.95 7.19 13.01
C MET A 97 -8.30 8.66 12.80
N ASP A 98 -9.35 9.21 13.39
CA ASP A 98 -9.84 10.57 13.09
C ASP A 98 -8.80 11.66 13.33
N TRP A 99 -7.98 11.51 14.34
CA TRP A 99 -6.91 12.44 14.67
C TRP A 99 -5.75 12.37 13.67
N LEU A 100 -5.55 11.20 13.05
CA LEU A 100 -4.42 10.96 12.16
C LEU A 100 -4.56 11.70 10.85
N TRP A 101 -5.77 11.77 10.29
CA TRP A 101 -6.00 12.35 8.97
C TRP A 101 -5.51 13.80 8.87
N PRO A 102 -5.98 14.73 9.73
CA PRO A 102 -5.48 16.11 9.70
C PRO A 102 -3.99 16.20 10.08
N ALA A 103 -3.50 15.35 10.97
CA ALA A 103 -2.09 15.36 11.35
C ALA A 103 -1.18 14.90 10.19
N ALA A 104 -1.56 13.85 9.47
CA ALA A 104 -0.82 13.37 8.31
C ALA A 104 -0.88 14.37 7.14
N GLU A 105 -2.04 15.01 6.90
CA GLU A 105 -2.18 16.08 5.91
C GLU A 105 -1.23 17.24 6.23
N ALA A 106 -1.26 17.77 7.46
CA ALA A 106 -0.41 18.86 7.90
C ALA A 106 1.09 18.54 7.80
N ALA A 107 1.47 17.29 8.08
CA ALA A 107 2.84 16.80 7.96
C ALA A 107 3.23 16.44 6.50
N GLY A 108 2.30 16.50 5.56
CA GLY A 108 2.50 16.10 4.16
C GLY A 108 2.86 14.63 3.99
N LEU A 109 2.34 13.76 4.86
CA LEU A 109 2.57 12.32 4.87
C LEU A 109 1.50 11.59 4.05
N PRO A 110 1.85 10.93 2.95
CA PRO A 110 0.92 10.02 2.28
C PRO A 110 0.60 8.83 3.18
N VAL A 111 -0.61 8.30 3.05
CA VAL A 111 -1.09 7.17 3.83
C VAL A 111 -1.51 6.03 2.92
N GLY A 112 -0.80 4.90 3.01
CA GLY A 112 -1.13 3.65 2.34
C GLY A 112 -2.09 2.81 3.19
N LEU A 113 -3.14 2.28 2.56
CA LEU A 113 -4.24 1.60 3.25
C LEU A 113 -4.59 0.28 2.55
N ALA A 114 -4.52 -0.83 3.27
CA ALA A 114 -5.09 -2.10 2.82
C ALA A 114 -6.63 -2.06 3.02
N ALA A 115 -7.31 -1.30 2.17
CA ALA A 115 -8.68 -0.82 2.35
C ALA A 115 -9.78 -1.78 1.85
N THR A 116 -9.53 -3.09 1.83
CA THR A 116 -10.43 -4.10 1.24
C THR A 116 -11.91 -3.96 1.68
N ASN A 117 -12.14 -3.65 2.95
CA ASN A 117 -13.50 -3.66 3.54
C ASN A 117 -14.05 -2.25 3.83
N PHE A 118 -13.32 -1.17 3.47
CA PHE A 118 -13.70 0.19 3.83
C PHE A 118 -13.35 1.24 2.75
N LEU A 119 -13.41 0.86 1.48
CA LEU A 119 -13.22 1.78 0.34
C LEU A 119 -14.09 3.05 0.45
N PRO A 120 -15.38 2.98 0.85
CA PRO A 120 -16.20 4.18 1.04
C PRO A 120 -15.63 5.16 2.07
N VAL A 121 -15.00 4.66 3.14
CA VAL A 121 -14.35 5.52 4.16
C VAL A 121 -13.16 6.25 3.57
N VAL A 122 -12.37 5.59 2.69
CA VAL A 122 -11.27 6.26 1.98
C VAL A 122 -11.79 7.46 1.17
N GLY A 123 -12.95 7.31 0.52
CA GLY A 123 -13.60 8.41 -0.20
C GLY A 123 -14.00 9.58 0.72
N GLN A 124 -14.59 9.28 1.88
CA GLN A 124 -14.97 10.31 2.87
C GLN A 124 -13.75 11.07 3.40
N VAL A 125 -12.67 10.35 3.69
CA VAL A 125 -11.40 10.95 4.13
C VAL A 125 -10.78 11.80 3.02
N ALA A 126 -10.77 11.30 1.79
CA ALA A 126 -10.23 12.03 0.63
C ALA A 126 -10.97 13.35 0.38
N GLU A 127 -12.29 13.35 0.51
CA GLU A 127 -13.14 14.54 0.35
C GLU A 127 -12.91 15.55 1.47
N ARG A 128 -12.80 15.07 2.71
CA ARG A 128 -12.63 15.92 3.90
C ARG A 128 -11.24 16.53 4.01
N TYR A 129 -10.22 15.81 3.53
CA TYR A 129 -8.81 16.19 3.62
C TYR A 129 -8.17 16.17 2.22
N PRO A 130 -8.45 17.18 1.36
CA PRO A 130 -8.01 17.16 -0.03
C PRO A 130 -6.49 17.30 -0.23
N GLY A 131 -5.76 17.78 0.77
CA GLY A 131 -4.30 17.82 0.78
C GLY A 131 -3.65 16.50 1.21
N LEU A 132 -4.42 15.57 1.79
CA LEU A 132 -3.92 14.27 2.22
C LEU A 132 -3.87 13.30 1.03
N ARG A 133 -2.69 12.79 0.73
CA ARG A 133 -2.52 11.75 -0.30
C ARG A 133 -2.81 10.36 0.29
N LEU A 134 -3.79 9.68 -0.29
CA LEU A 134 -4.20 8.34 0.08
C LEU A 134 -3.82 7.35 -1.01
N ILE A 135 -3.34 6.18 -0.63
CA ILE A 135 -2.95 5.12 -1.57
C ILE A 135 -3.65 3.83 -1.17
N VAL A 136 -4.52 3.32 -2.03
CA VAL A 136 -5.20 2.04 -1.81
C VAL A 136 -4.29 0.89 -2.21
N ASP A 137 -3.94 0.03 -1.25
CA ASP A 137 -3.13 -1.16 -1.47
C ASP A 137 -3.90 -2.22 -2.28
N HIS A 138 -3.19 -2.92 -3.16
CA HIS A 138 -3.69 -4.10 -3.88
C HIS A 138 -5.05 -3.89 -4.57
N MET A 139 -5.28 -2.68 -5.10
CA MET A 139 -6.56 -2.33 -5.76
C MET A 139 -7.78 -2.51 -4.86
N GLY A 140 -7.60 -2.52 -3.52
CA GLY A 140 -8.65 -2.81 -2.57
C GLY A 140 -9.19 -4.24 -2.63
N ARG A 141 -8.47 -5.17 -3.23
CA ARG A 141 -8.95 -6.55 -3.43
C ARG A 141 -8.76 -7.42 -2.20
N PRO A 142 -9.71 -8.35 -1.92
CA PRO A 142 -9.59 -9.29 -0.83
C PRO A 142 -8.50 -10.32 -1.10
N GLY A 143 -7.68 -10.62 -0.10
CA GLY A 143 -6.69 -11.70 -0.19
C GLY A 143 -7.36 -13.08 -0.25
N GLY A 144 -6.77 -14.00 -1.05
CA GLY A 144 -7.26 -15.37 -1.16
C GLY A 144 -8.52 -15.58 -2.00
N LYS A 145 -8.94 -14.55 -2.75
CA LYS A 145 -10.04 -14.60 -3.71
C LYS A 145 -9.51 -14.44 -5.13
N THR A 146 -10.17 -15.08 -6.09
CA THR A 146 -9.82 -15.01 -7.52
C THR A 146 -11.07 -14.66 -8.36
N ASP A 147 -10.83 -14.24 -9.58
CA ASP A 147 -11.85 -14.02 -10.60
C ASP A 147 -12.97 -13.09 -10.11
N ASP A 148 -14.22 -13.33 -10.46
CA ASP A 148 -15.37 -12.47 -10.12
C ASP A 148 -15.46 -12.16 -8.61
N GLU A 149 -15.09 -13.11 -7.75
CA GLU A 149 -15.14 -12.92 -6.31
C GLU A 149 -14.08 -11.89 -5.85
N ALA A 150 -12.91 -11.90 -6.46
CA ALA A 150 -11.87 -10.91 -6.17
C ALA A 150 -12.27 -9.51 -6.65
N TRP A 151 -13.02 -9.40 -7.73
CA TRP A 151 -13.35 -8.14 -8.39
C TRP A 151 -14.74 -7.58 -8.03
N ALA A 152 -15.50 -8.24 -7.16
CA ALA A 152 -16.85 -7.84 -6.78
C ALA A 152 -16.98 -6.39 -6.29
N SER A 153 -15.96 -5.86 -5.58
CA SER A 153 -15.93 -4.47 -5.09
C SER A 153 -15.15 -3.51 -6.03
N LEU A 154 -14.92 -3.88 -7.29
CA LEU A 154 -14.28 -2.99 -8.26
C LEU A 154 -15.00 -1.64 -8.43
N PRO A 155 -16.36 -1.58 -8.51
CA PRO A 155 -17.06 -0.29 -8.62
C PRO A 155 -16.76 0.66 -7.47
N ASP A 156 -16.60 0.16 -6.24
CA ASP A 156 -16.25 0.99 -5.08
C ASP A 156 -14.85 1.61 -5.23
N LEU A 157 -13.88 0.83 -5.72
CA LEU A 157 -12.55 1.35 -6.03
C LEU A 157 -12.60 2.43 -7.12
N LEU A 158 -13.30 2.15 -8.24
CA LEU A 158 -13.40 3.09 -9.37
C LEU A 158 -14.06 4.40 -8.94
N SER A 159 -15.00 4.37 -7.99
CA SER A 159 -15.63 5.56 -7.44
C SER A 159 -14.67 6.53 -6.75
N LEU A 160 -13.51 6.02 -6.28
CA LEU A 160 -12.46 6.81 -5.63
C LEU A 160 -11.63 7.63 -6.64
N ALA A 161 -11.63 7.26 -7.90
CA ALA A 161 -10.83 7.94 -8.93
C ALA A 161 -11.21 9.40 -9.14
N LYS A 162 -12.44 9.80 -8.76
CA LYS A 162 -12.89 11.20 -8.77
C LYS A 162 -12.10 12.12 -7.81
N TYR A 163 -11.45 11.53 -6.79
CA TYR A 163 -10.65 12.28 -5.84
C TYR A 163 -9.19 12.35 -6.33
N PRO A 164 -8.67 13.54 -6.66
CA PRO A 164 -7.31 13.69 -7.23
C PRO A 164 -6.20 13.29 -6.26
N ASN A 165 -6.48 13.26 -4.96
CA ASN A 165 -5.57 12.89 -3.88
C ASN A 165 -5.59 11.39 -3.54
N VAL A 166 -6.31 10.57 -4.32
CA VAL A 166 -6.32 9.10 -4.17
C VAL A 166 -5.58 8.43 -5.31
N GLY A 167 -4.63 7.58 -4.96
CA GLY A 167 -3.95 6.66 -5.86
C GLY A 167 -4.22 5.18 -5.53
N CYS A 168 -3.86 4.29 -6.43
CA CYS A 168 -4.08 2.87 -6.33
C CYS A 168 -2.81 2.09 -6.65
N LYS A 169 -2.50 1.05 -5.88
CA LYS A 169 -1.41 0.12 -6.20
C LYS A 169 -1.96 -1.14 -6.88
N ALA A 170 -1.58 -1.34 -8.14
CA ALA A 170 -1.80 -2.57 -8.90
C ALA A 170 -0.73 -3.62 -8.52
N THR A 171 -0.74 -4.01 -7.25
CA THR A 171 0.23 -4.94 -6.68
C THR A 171 -0.37 -6.33 -6.51
N GLY A 172 0.43 -7.37 -6.82
CA GLY A 172 0.02 -8.76 -6.68
C GLY A 172 -1.11 -9.17 -7.63
N ALA A 173 -1.32 -8.47 -8.75
CA ALA A 173 -2.43 -8.68 -9.66
C ALA A 173 -2.61 -10.14 -10.11
N PRO A 174 -1.57 -10.91 -10.47
CA PRO A 174 -1.70 -12.31 -10.82
C PRO A 174 -2.37 -13.19 -9.77
N SER A 175 -2.25 -12.84 -8.48
CA SER A 175 -2.86 -13.61 -7.40
C SER A 175 -4.40 -13.54 -7.36
N TYR A 176 -5.00 -12.66 -8.15
CA TYR A 176 -6.45 -12.51 -8.30
C TYR A 176 -7.02 -13.22 -9.53
N SER A 177 -6.20 -14.00 -10.22
CA SER A 177 -6.59 -14.82 -11.38
C SER A 177 -6.48 -16.30 -11.06
N SER A 178 -7.45 -17.09 -11.49
CA SER A 178 -7.35 -18.56 -11.51
C SER A 178 -6.63 -19.08 -12.76
N GLN A 179 -6.40 -18.22 -13.76
CA GLN A 179 -5.69 -18.58 -14.99
C GLN A 179 -4.18 -18.53 -14.82
N SER A 180 -3.48 -19.29 -15.64
CA SER A 180 -2.03 -19.17 -15.81
C SER A 180 -1.67 -17.92 -16.63
N TYR A 181 -0.37 -17.59 -16.66
CA TYR A 181 0.14 -16.51 -17.50
C TYR A 181 -0.42 -16.63 -18.95
N PRO A 182 -0.88 -15.54 -19.57
CA PRO A 182 -0.76 -14.13 -19.16
C PRO A 182 -1.89 -13.58 -18.26
N PHE A 183 -2.69 -14.42 -17.58
CA PHE A 183 -3.76 -13.98 -16.67
C PHE A 183 -4.84 -13.13 -17.35
N ALA A 184 -5.26 -13.54 -18.54
CA ALA A 184 -6.07 -12.73 -19.44
C ALA A 184 -7.43 -12.28 -18.86
N ASN A 185 -8.00 -13.10 -17.96
CA ASN A 185 -9.28 -12.82 -17.31
C ASN A 185 -9.31 -11.59 -16.39
N ILE A 186 -8.14 -11.06 -16.01
CA ILE A 186 -8.07 -9.86 -15.16
C ILE A 186 -7.67 -8.59 -15.93
N HIS A 187 -7.32 -8.69 -17.22
CA HIS A 187 -6.82 -7.54 -17.99
C HIS A 187 -7.85 -6.42 -18.08
N ASP A 188 -9.11 -6.74 -18.34
CA ASP A 188 -10.19 -5.74 -18.44
C ASP A 188 -10.38 -4.97 -17.12
N HIS A 189 -10.25 -5.65 -15.99
CA HIS A 189 -10.31 -4.98 -14.67
C HIS A 189 -9.13 -4.03 -14.47
N LEU A 190 -7.92 -4.44 -14.87
CA LEU A 190 -6.72 -3.59 -14.78
C LEU A 190 -6.83 -2.38 -15.69
N HIS A 191 -7.36 -2.54 -16.91
CA HIS A 191 -7.61 -1.44 -17.83
C HIS A 191 -8.64 -0.46 -17.27
N GLN A 192 -9.75 -0.93 -16.70
CA GLN A 192 -10.74 -0.06 -16.05
C GLN A 192 -10.12 0.79 -14.93
N ILE A 193 -9.23 0.19 -14.11
CA ILE A 193 -8.53 0.93 -13.05
C ILE A 193 -7.56 1.95 -13.65
N TYR A 194 -6.80 1.56 -14.66
CA TYR A 194 -5.86 2.46 -15.34
C TYR A 194 -6.58 3.64 -16.00
N ASP A 195 -7.69 3.39 -16.69
CA ASP A 195 -8.49 4.43 -17.34
C ASP A 195 -9.10 5.40 -16.32
N ALA A 196 -9.49 4.91 -15.14
CA ALA A 196 -10.07 5.74 -14.08
C ALA A 196 -9.03 6.58 -13.32
N PHE A 197 -7.90 5.97 -12.92
CA PHE A 197 -6.87 6.64 -12.09
C PHE A 197 -5.80 7.34 -12.93
N GLY A 198 -5.54 6.88 -14.14
CA GLY A 198 -4.47 7.36 -15.01
C GLY A 198 -3.08 6.89 -14.58
N PRO A 199 -2.05 7.17 -15.41
CA PRO A 199 -0.68 6.72 -15.18
C PRO A 199 -0.03 7.32 -13.93
N ASP A 200 -0.44 8.51 -13.51
CA ASP A 200 0.17 9.24 -12.39
C ASP A 200 -0.35 8.78 -11.01
N ARG A 201 -1.44 8.00 -10.98
CA ARG A 201 -2.08 7.56 -9.73
C ARG A 201 -2.27 6.05 -9.64
N MET A 202 -1.78 5.29 -10.61
CA MET A 202 -1.76 3.83 -10.57
C MET A 202 -0.30 3.36 -10.48
N PHE A 203 0.05 2.69 -9.39
CA PHE A 203 1.42 2.24 -9.10
C PHE A 203 1.53 0.73 -9.27
N TRP A 204 2.51 0.29 -10.03
CA TRP A 204 2.82 -1.12 -10.15
C TRP A 204 3.64 -1.63 -8.95
N GLY A 205 3.51 -2.92 -8.64
CA GLY A 205 4.36 -3.60 -7.67
C GLY A 205 4.07 -5.10 -7.63
N THR A 206 5.03 -5.86 -7.13
CA THR A 206 4.97 -7.32 -7.12
C THR A 206 4.10 -7.85 -5.98
N ASP A 207 4.19 -7.30 -4.75
CA ASP A 207 3.74 -7.98 -3.54
C ASP A 207 4.31 -9.41 -3.48
N ILE A 208 5.64 -9.50 -3.62
CA ILE A 208 6.38 -10.74 -3.91
C ILE A 208 6.05 -11.89 -2.96
N THR A 209 5.64 -11.59 -1.72
CA THR A 209 5.26 -12.60 -0.74
C THR A 209 3.90 -13.25 -1.03
N ARG A 210 3.07 -12.64 -1.89
CA ARG A 210 1.74 -13.16 -2.29
C ARG A 210 1.75 -13.87 -3.63
N MET A 211 2.75 -13.60 -4.46
CA MET A 211 2.79 -14.15 -5.81
C MET A 211 2.87 -15.68 -5.76
N PRO A 212 2.02 -16.38 -6.54
CA PRO A 212 2.20 -17.80 -6.77
C PRO A 212 3.54 -18.03 -7.46
N CYS A 213 4.30 -18.97 -6.96
CA CYS A 213 5.55 -19.41 -7.58
C CYS A 213 5.25 -20.43 -8.67
#